data_949841c89b2eb54adfad4fe1b96d3ef4
#
_entry.id   949841c89b2eb54adfad4fe1b96d3ef4
#
_cell.length_a   1.000
_cell.length_b   1.000
_cell.length_c   1.000
_cell.angle_alpha   90.00
_cell.angle_beta   90.00
_cell.angle_gamma   90.00
#
_symmetry.space_group_name_H-M   'P 1'
#
loop_
_entity.id
_entity.type
_entity.pdbx_description
1 polymer ?
#
loop_
_entity_poly.entity_id
_entity_poly.type
_entity_poly.pdbx_seq_one_letter_code
_entity_poly.pdbx_strand_id
1 'polypeptide(L)'
;LEVCNTLIKIADAFKNREYFHYMKMVDTLEKRLQQAKLLDNKVKQNIAGFLSVSMKLSIRADYNVSMLAGNLRSHGERILSESVDEDRVNILINRVIDYIEQNYMNDIGLAEIAEILDVTPNYLSSLFHKHMGITFIKYLTKIRMIKAKELLVNSSLQVQQVSERVGYYSTRHFTKLFKEYYGYYPSDCRKAQC
;
A
#
# COMPACT_ATOMS: atom_id res chain seq x y z
N LEU A 1 0.35 -26.86 12.74
CA LEU A 1 1.82 -26.65 12.62
C LEU A 1 2.14 -25.27 12.02
N GLU A 2 1.53 -24.89 10.91
CA GLU A 2 1.82 -23.64 10.18
C GLU A 2 1.50 -22.36 10.95
N VAL A 3 0.38 -22.30 11.67
CA VAL A 3 -0.01 -21.16 12.53
C VAL A 3 1.02 -20.97 13.65
N CYS A 4 1.44 -22.07 14.32
CA CYS A 4 2.46 -21.98 15.38
C CYS A 4 3.79 -21.44 14.86
N ASN A 5 4.24 -21.92 13.68
CA ASN A 5 5.47 -21.41 13.06
C ASN A 5 5.37 -19.92 12.71
N THR A 6 4.19 -19.45 12.28
CA THR A 6 3.97 -18.03 11.98
C THR A 6 4.01 -17.19 13.25
N LEU A 7 3.41 -17.65 14.33
CA LEU A 7 3.43 -16.96 15.64
C LEU A 7 4.87 -16.83 16.19
N ILE A 8 5.68 -17.89 16.07
CA ILE A 8 7.09 -17.86 16.46
C ILE A 8 7.84 -16.80 15.63
N LYS A 9 7.65 -16.80 14.31
CA LYS A 9 8.28 -15.78 13.44
C LYS A 9 7.84 -14.35 13.75
N ILE A 10 6.57 -14.14 14.14
CA ILE A 10 6.07 -12.83 14.62
C ILE A 10 6.82 -12.42 15.88
N ALA A 11 6.94 -13.32 16.86
CA ALA A 11 7.63 -13.04 18.11
C ALA A 11 9.13 -12.75 17.91
N ASP A 12 9.79 -13.52 17.04
CA ASP A 12 11.21 -13.32 16.70
C ASP A 12 11.42 -11.97 15.99
N ALA A 13 10.61 -11.65 14.99
CA ALA A 13 10.68 -10.37 14.29
C ALA A 13 10.40 -9.18 15.24
N PHE A 14 9.47 -9.34 16.20
CA PHE A 14 9.19 -8.34 17.22
C PHE A 14 10.40 -8.15 18.16
N LYS A 15 10.99 -9.24 18.64
CA LYS A 15 12.17 -9.23 19.51
C LYS A 15 13.38 -8.58 18.84
N ASN A 16 13.60 -8.87 17.56
CA ASN A 16 14.71 -8.36 16.77
C ASN A 16 14.44 -6.97 16.17
N ARG A 17 13.28 -6.37 16.46
CA ARG A 17 12.84 -5.07 15.93
C ARG A 17 12.79 -5.02 14.39
N GLU A 18 12.49 -6.13 13.76
CA GLU A 18 12.36 -6.27 12.30
C GLU A 18 10.94 -5.88 11.85
N TYR A 19 10.64 -4.60 11.84
CA TYR A 19 9.28 -4.08 11.60
C TYR A 19 8.62 -4.64 10.34
N PHE A 20 9.34 -4.63 9.22
CA PHE A 20 8.82 -5.12 7.92
C PHE A 20 8.50 -6.61 7.95
N HIS A 21 9.42 -7.42 8.49
CA HIS A 21 9.22 -8.86 8.63
C HIS A 21 8.06 -9.16 9.57
N TYR A 22 7.96 -8.41 10.68
CA TYR A 22 6.84 -8.51 11.60
C TYR A 22 5.50 -8.28 10.91
N MET A 23 5.33 -7.17 10.18
CA MET A 23 4.09 -6.82 9.50
C MET A 23 3.70 -7.87 8.45
N LYS A 24 4.66 -8.34 7.66
CA LYS A 24 4.48 -9.42 6.68
C LYS A 24 4.00 -10.72 7.34
N MET A 25 4.55 -11.06 8.50
CA MET A 25 4.14 -12.27 9.25
C MET A 25 2.75 -12.11 9.87
N VAL A 26 2.35 -10.92 10.29
CA VAL A 26 0.98 -10.64 10.78
C VAL A 26 -0.03 -10.84 9.65
N ASP A 27 0.22 -10.34 8.44
CA ASP A 27 -0.66 -10.55 7.28
C ASP A 27 -0.73 -12.04 6.89
N THR A 28 0.38 -12.74 7.00
CA THR A 28 0.42 -14.20 6.77
C THR A 28 -0.40 -14.95 7.80
N LEU A 29 -0.32 -14.55 9.08
CA LEU A 29 -1.12 -15.12 10.15
C LEU A 29 -2.62 -14.92 9.89
N GLU A 30 -3.02 -13.69 9.54
CA GLU A 30 -4.42 -13.37 9.25
C GLU A 30 -4.99 -14.25 8.15
N LYS A 31 -4.29 -14.37 7.01
CA LYS A 31 -4.69 -15.24 5.89
C LYS A 31 -4.83 -16.71 6.31
N ARG A 32 -3.87 -17.23 7.07
CA ARG A 32 -3.90 -18.62 7.56
C ARG A 32 -5.05 -18.89 8.53
N LEU A 33 -5.32 -17.95 9.43
CA LEU A 33 -6.44 -18.08 10.38
C LEU A 33 -7.80 -17.94 9.70
N GLN A 34 -7.92 -17.12 8.65
CA GLN A 34 -9.14 -17.02 7.83
C GLN A 34 -9.41 -18.31 7.05
N GLN A 35 -8.36 -19.00 6.60
CA GLN A 35 -8.47 -20.29 5.90
C GLN A 35 -8.74 -21.46 6.85
N ALA A 36 -8.37 -21.35 8.12
CA ALA A 36 -8.59 -22.35 9.12
C ALA A 36 -10.07 -22.41 9.50
N LYS A 37 -10.79 -23.49 9.08
CA LYS A 37 -12.24 -23.66 9.26
C LYS A 37 -12.73 -23.72 10.72
N LEU A 38 -11.84 -23.88 11.72
CA LEU A 38 -12.20 -24.03 13.14
C LEU A 38 -11.11 -23.40 14.03
N LEU A 39 -11.33 -22.15 14.44
CA LEU A 39 -10.68 -21.55 15.58
C LEU A 39 -11.56 -21.80 16.82
N ASP A 40 -11.37 -22.93 17.49
CA ASP A 40 -12.03 -23.17 18.75
C ASP A 40 -11.51 -22.25 19.87
N ASN A 41 -12.25 -22.14 20.95
CA ASN A 41 -11.91 -21.26 22.07
C ASN A 41 -10.57 -21.64 22.73
N LYS A 42 -10.19 -22.92 22.71
CA LYS A 42 -8.91 -23.37 23.26
C LYS A 42 -7.72 -22.92 22.43
N VAL A 43 -7.84 -22.98 21.11
CA VAL A 43 -6.82 -22.47 20.19
C VAL A 43 -6.67 -20.94 20.33
N LYS A 44 -7.79 -20.22 20.44
CA LYS A 44 -7.77 -18.76 20.67
C LYS A 44 -7.08 -18.40 21.98
N GLN A 45 -7.37 -19.10 23.07
CA GLN A 45 -6.71 -18.90 24.37
C GLN A 45 -5.21 -19.16 24.30
N ASN A 46 -4.79 -20.23 23.59
CA ASN A 46 -3.37 -20.56 23.42
C ASN A 46 -2.63 -19.47 22.63
N ILE A 47 -3.23 -18.94 21.56
CA ILE A 47 -2.65 -17.84 20.77
C ILE A 47 -2.54 -16.58 21.63
N ALA A 48 -3.59 -16.20 22.35
CA ALA A 48 -3.59 -15.03 23.25
C ALA A 48 -2.54 -15.17 24.35
N GLY A 49 -2.43 -16.35 24.96
CA GLY A 49 -1.41 -16.66 25.97
C GLY A 49 0.01 -16.55 25.41
N PHE A 50 0.27 -17.12 24.25
CA PHE A 50 1.57 -17.01 23.57
C PHE A 50 1.97 -15.54 23.31
N LEU A 51 1.05 -14.74 22.76
CA LEU A 51 1.29 -13.32 22.45
C LEU A 51 1.48 -12.47 23.70
N SER A 52 0.77 -12.81 24.79
CA SER A 52 0.94 -12.13 26.09
C SER A 52 2.34 -12.37 26.66
N VAL A 53 2.84 -13.59 26.61
CA VAL A 53 4.16 -13.95 27.12
C VAL A 53 5.30 -13.41 26.23
N SER A 54 5.18 -13.61 24.90
CA SER A 54 6.27 -13.30 23.97
C SER A 54 6.41 -11.82 23.64
N MET A 55 5.29 -11.07 23.66
CA MET A 55 5.26 -9.67 23.17
C MET A 55 4.64 -8.70 24.16
N LYS A 56 4.26 -9.16 25.36
CA LYS A 56 3.51 -8.37 26.37
C LYS A 56 2.22 -7.74 25.81
N LEU A 57 1.58 -8.43 24.86
CA LEU A 57 0.35 -8.00 24.23
C LEU A 57 -0.84 -8.74 24.83
N SER A 58 -1.65 -8.06 25.63
CA SER A 58 -2.88 -8.62 26.20
C SER A 58 -4.01 -8.62 25.17
N ILE A 59 -4.51 -9.81 24.83
CA ILE A 59 -5.61 -10.01 23.87
C ILE A 59 -6.71 -10.77 24.56
N ARG A 60 -7.96 -10.29 24.44
CA ARG A 60 -9.14 -11.01 24.94
C ARG A 60 -9.37 -12.25 24.09
N ALA A 61 -9.70 -13.38 24.71
CA ALA A 61 -9.87 -14.65 24.03
C ALA A 61 -11.12 -14.72 23.11
N ASP A 62 -12.02 -13.73 23.19
CA ASP A 62 -13.23 -13.60 22.37
C ASP A 62 -12.97 -12.87 21.02
N TYR A 63 -11.71 -12.70 20.63
CA TYR A 63 -11.35 -12.00 19.38
C TYR A 63 -11.84 -12.72 18.12
N ASN A 64 -12.14 -11.96 17.07
CA ASN A 64 -12.16 -12.44 15.70
C ASN A 64 -10.78 -12.27 15.04
N VAL A 65 -10.57 -12.92 13.89
CA VAL A 65 -9.27 -12.93 13.20
C VAL A 65 -8.81 -11.52 12.80
N SER A 66 -9.73 -10.70 12.29
CA SER A 66 -9.39 -9.32 11.87
C SER A 66 -9.07 -8.43 13.06
N MET A 67 -9.74 -8.60 14.19
CA MET A 67 -9.39 -7.89 15.45
C MET A 67 -7.99 -8.28 15.94
N LEU A 68 -7.66 -9.57 15.91
CA LEU A 68 -6.34 -10.05 16.29
C LEU A 68 -5.25 -9.41 15.41
N ALA A 69 -5.42 -9.48 14.09
CA ALA A 69 -4.47 -8.90 13.15
C ALA A 69 -4.36 -7.37 13.32
N GLY A 70 -5.47 -6.67 13.51
CA GLY A 70 -5.50 -5.23 13.80
C GLY A 70 -4.73 -4.87 15.08
N ASN A 71 -4.95 -5.61 16.17
CA ASN A 71 -4.23 -5.41 17.43
C ASN A 71 -2.73 -5.66 17.28
N LEU A 72 -2.33 -6.70 16.53
CA LEU A 72 -0.92 -6.96 16.25
C LEU A 72 -0.28 -5.85 15.42
N ARG A 73 -0.95 -5.37 14.36
CA ARG A 73 -0.45 -4.25 13.55
C ARG A 73 -0.25 -2.99 14.40
N SER A 74 -1.28 -2.57 15.14
CA SER A 74 -1.20 -1.39 16.00
C SER A 74 -0.10 -1.51 17.08
N HIS A 75 0.09 -2.72 17.63
CA HIS A 75 1.15 -2.97 18.59
C HIS A 75 2.54 -2.86 17.94
N GLY A 76 2.73 -3.44 16.76
CA GLY A 76 3.95 -3.31 15.96
C GLY A 76 4.24 -1.85 15.57
N GLU A 77 3.23 -1.14 15.06
CA GLU A 77 3.36 0.28 14.73
C GLU A 77 3.82 1.11 15.92
N ARG A 78 3.22 0.92 17.09
CA ARG A 78 3.55 1.68 18.29
C ARG A 78 4.96 1.43 18.81
N ILE A 79 5.47 0.19 18.75
CA ILE A 79 6.72 -0.20 19.41
C ILE A 79 7.90 -0.30 18.44
N LEU A 80 7.63 -0.70 17.19
CA LEU A 80 8.68 -0.96 16.21
C LEU A 80 8.88 0.18 15.21
N SER A 81 7.90 1.09 15.05
CA SER A 81 8.01 2.20 14.09
C SER A 81 9.14 3.18 14.44
N GLU A 82 9.47 3.33 15.71
CA GLU A 82 10.61 4.15 16.16
C GLU A 82 11.98 3.57 15.73
N SER A 83 12.01 2.29 15.35
CA SER A 83 13.22 1.61 14.89
C SER A 83 13.35 1.54 13.36
N VAL A 84 12.37 2.11 12.64
CA VAL A 84 12.46 2.20 11.17
C VAL A 84 13.39 3.36 10.84
N ASP A 85 14.56 3.02 10.34
CA ASP A 85 15.54 3.95 9.84
C ASP A 85 14.87 4.87 8.78
N GLU A 86 14.91 6.17 9.01
CA GLU A 86 14.28 7.18 8.15
C GLU A 86 14.85 7.10 6.72
N ASP A 87 16.12 6.74 6.60
CA ASP A 87 16.77 6.50 5.31
C ASP A 87 16.13 5.34 4.55
N ARG A 88 15.78 4.27 5.24
CA ARG A 88 15.11 3.11 4.61
C ARG A 88 13.69 3.46 4.14
N VAL A 89 12.96 4.26 4.89
CA VAL A 89 11.64 4.79 4.48
C VAL A 89 11.78 5.63 3.22
N ASN A 90 12.73 6.56 3.19
CA ASN A 90 13.00 7.40 2.05
C ASN A 90 13.37 6.59 0.80
N ILE A 91 14.21 5.56 0.95
CA ILE A 91 14.55 4.63 -0.14
C ILE A 91 13.31 3.92 -0.70
N LEU A 92 12.43 3.42 0.17
CA LEU A 92 11.20 2.75 -0.26
C LEU A 92 10.27 3.70 -1.02
N ILE A 93 10.06 4.91 -0.49
CA ILE A 93 9.20 5.92 -1.12
C ILE A 93 9.76 6.35 -2.49
N ASN A 94 11.06 6.59 -2.57
CA ASN A 94 11.71 6.95 -3.83
C ASN A 94 11.55 5.83 -4.87
N ARG A 95 11.72 4.56 -4.49
CA ARG A 95 11.48 3.43 -5.39
C ARG A 95 10.03 3.35 -5.89
N VAL A 96 9.04 3.66 -5.04
CA VAL A 96 7.64 3.73 -5.47
C VAL A 96 7.43 4.86 -6.47
N ILE A 97 8.02 6.04 -6.23
CA ILE A 97 7.94 7.19 -7.13
C ILE A 97 8.59 6.86 -8.47
N ASP A 98 9.80 6.33 -8.47
CA ASP A 98 10.54 5.94 -9.68
C ASP A 98 9.75 4.90 -10.50
N TYR A 99 9.14 3.92 -9.82
CA TYR A 99 8.30 2.92 -10.47
C TYR A 99 7.07 3.55 -11.15
N ILE A 100 6.39 4.49 -10.45
CA ILE A 100 5.26 5.22 -11.02
C ILE A 100 5.71 6.02 -12.25
N GLU A 101 6.80 6.76 -12.17
CA GLU A 101 7.30 7.59 -13.27
C GLU A 101 7.67 6.79 -14.52
N GLN A 102 8.19 5.57 -14.33
CA GLN A 102 8.54 4.69 -15.44
C GLN A 102 7.35 3.91 -16.01
N ASN A 103 6.30 3.67 -15.21
CA ASN A 103 5.21 2.76 -15.55
C ASN A 103 3.82 3.40 -15.52
N TYR A 104 3.68 4.71 -15.35
CA TYR A 104 2.37 5.38 -15.19
C TYR A 104 1.38 5.10 -16.32
N MET A 105 1.86 4.76 -17.52
CA MET A 105 1.04 4.43 -18.69
C MET A 105 0.39 3.05 -18.61
N ASN A 106 0.90 2.18 -17.75
CA ASN A 106 0.43 0.81 -17.56
C ASN A 106 -0.62 0.72 -16.45
N ASP A 107 -1.33 -0.39 -16.38
CA ASP A 107 -2.24 -0.68 -15.26
C ASP A 107 -1.41 -1.19 -14.07
N ILE A 108 -0.91 -0.25 -13.27
CA ILE A 108 -0.07 -0.52 -12.11
C ILE A 108 -0.85 -0.38 -10.81
N GLY A 109 -0.58 -1.29 -9.88
CA GLY A 109 -1.17 -1.31 -8.55
C GLY A 109 -0.13 -1.32 -7.44
N LEU A 110 -0.49 -0.79 -6.27
CA LEU A 110 0.40 -0.78 -5.11
C LEU A 110 0.77 -2.19 -4.64
N ALA A 111 -0.09 -3.19 -4.89
CA ALA A 111 0.18 -4.58 -4.52
C ALA A 111 1.37 -5.17 -5.28
N GLU A 112 1.48 -4.90 -6.57
CA GLU A 112 2.60 -5.29 -7.42
C GLU A 112 3.91 -4.65 -6.94
N ILE A 113 3.89 -3.36 -6.65
CA ILE A 113 5.06 -2.64 -6.15
C ILE A 113 5.48 -3.16 -4.77
N ALA A 114 4.52 -3.48 -3.91
CA ALA A 114 4.79 -4.05 -2.59
C ALA A 114 5.47 -5.42 -2.69
N GLU A 115 5.08 -6.24 -3.67
CA GLU A 115 5.72 -7.52 -3.95
C GLU A 115 7.19 -7.32 -4.41
N ILE A 116 7.43 -6.40 -5.34
CA ILE A 116 8.79 -6.05 -5.82
C ILE A 116 9.69 -5.55 -4.69
N LEU A 117 9.11 -4.79 -3.73
CA LEU A 117 9.84 -4.20 -2.61
C LEU A 117 9.93 -5.12 -1.38
N ASP A 118 9.38 -6.34 -1.47
CA ASP A 118 9.30 -7.32 -0.37
C ASP A 118 8.65 -6.77 0.91
N VAL A 119 7.58 -5.99 0.74
CA VAL A 119 6.77 -5.43 1.83
C VAL A 119 5.30 -5.79 1.64
N THR A 120 4.46 -5.57 2.69
CA THR A 120 3.02 -5.78 2.53
C THR A 120 2.35 -4.59 1.84
N PRO A 121 1.29 -4.81 1.00
CA PRO A 121 0.54 -3.73 0.37
C PRO A 121 -0.05 -2.72 1.38
N ASN A 122 -0.57 -3.22 2.50
CA ASN A 122 -1.15 -2.38 3.55
C ASN A 122 -0.10 -1.46 4.19
N TYR A 123 1.08 -2.02 4.47
CA TYR A 123 2.20 -1.24 4.99
C TYR A 123 2.62 -0.17 3.99
N LEU A 124 2.88 -0.56 2.73
CA LEU A 124 3.32 0.39 1.70
C LEU A 124 2.28 1.50 1.46
N SER A 125 0.97 1.17 1.50
CA SER A 125 -0.11 2.14 1.38
C SER A 125 -0.10 3.17 2.51
N SER A 126 0.03 2.70 3.76
CA SER A 126 0.08 3.57 4.94
C SER A 126 1.33 4.44 4.94
N LEU A 127 2.48 3.85 4.60
CA LEU A 127 3.76 4.55 4.52
C LEU A 127 3.73 5.63 3.44
N PHE A 128 3.27 5.29 2.24
CA PHE A 128 3.16 6.23 1.13
C PHE A 128 2.23 7.39 1.46
N HIS A 129 1.04 7.10 2.03
CA HIS A 129 0.11 8.14 2.45
C HIS A 129 0.69 9.04 3.54
N LYS A 130 1.35 8.47 4.56
CA LYS A 130 1.98 9.23 5.65
C LYS A 130 3.09 10.16 5.12
N HIS A 131 3.89 9.69 4.18
CA HIS A 131 5.05 10.43 3.65
C HIS A 131 4.66 11.44 2.56
N MET A 132 3.76 11.07 1.65
CA MET A 132 3.35 11.92 0.51
C MET A 132 2.12 12.80 0.80
N GLY A 133 1.40 12.58 1.91
CA GLY A 133 0.14 13.27 2.26
C GLY A 133 -1.06 12.89 1.39
N ILE A 134 -0.87 12.07 0.36
CA ILE A 134 -1.92 11.61 -0.57
C ILE A 134 -1.80 10.12 -0.85
N THR A 135 -2.91 9.51 -1.30
CA THR A 135 -2.89 8.07 -1.64
C THR A 135 -2.12 7.81 -2.93
N PHE A 136 -1.62 6.59 -3.10
CA PHE A 136 -0.96 6.11 -4.32
C PHE A 136 -1.78 6.42 -5.59
N ILE A 137 -3.07 6.13 -5.58
CA ILE A 137 -3.96 6.37 -6.73
C ILE A 137 -4.05 7.86 -7.07
N LYS A 138 -4.15 8.73 -6.06
CA LYS A 138 -4.14 10.19 -6.29
C LYS A 138 -2.80 10.66 -6.87
N TYR A 139 -1.70 10.10 -6.40
CA TYR A 139 -0.38 10.42 -6.92
C TYR A 139 -0.20 9.96 -8.36
N LEU A 140 -0.57 8.71 -8.69
CA LEU A 140 -0.56 8.18 -10.06
C LEU A 140 -1.43 9.03 -11.00
N THR A 141 -2.64 9.40 -10.56
CA THR A 141 -3.52 10.29 -11.31
C THR A 141 -2.86 11.63 -11.58
N LYS A 142 -2.20 12.24 -10.58
CA LYS A 142 -1.44 13.49 -10.72
C LYS A 142 -0.36 13.37 -11.79
N ILE A 143 0.46 12.33 -11.76
CA ILE A 143 1.52 12.10 -12.75
C ILE A 143 0.91 11.95 -14.15
N ARG A 144 -0.13 11.14 -14.31
CA ARG A 144 -0.84 10.96 -15.58
C ARG A 144 -1.40 12.28 -16.13
N MET A 145 -1.96 13.14 -15.28
CA MET A 145 -2.49 14.45 -15.70
C MET A 145 -1.37 15.39 -16.13
N ILE A 146 -0.24 15.42 -15.43
CA ILE A 146 0.94 16.22 -15.82
C ILE A 146 1.44 15.78 -17.20
N LYS A 147 1.65 14.46 -17.38
CA LYS A 147 2.10 13.89 -18.65
C LYS A 147 1.10 14.12 -19.79
N ALA A 148 -0.20 14.03 -19.50
CA ALA A 148 -1.23 14.36 -20.48
C ALA A 148 -1.16 15.82 -20.97
N LYS A 149 -0.98 16.75 -20.02
CA LYS A 149 -0.82 18.17 -20.38
C LYS A 149 0.43 18.40 -21.23
N GLU A 150 1.56 17.80 -20.85
CA GLU A 150 2.79 17.86 -21.64
C GLU A 150 2.57 17.38 -23.09
N LEU A 151 1.91 16.23 -23.26
CA LEU A 151 1.59 15.67 -24.59
C LEU A 151 0.62 16.56 -25.38
N LEU A 152 -0.43 17.08 -24.74
CA LEU A 152 -1.41 17.95 -25.40
C LEU A 152 -0.77 19.24 -25.93
N VAL A 153 0.19 19.79 -25.19
CA VAL A 153 0.88 21.03 -25.54
C VAL A 153 1.97 20.81 -26.59
N ASN A 154 2.78 19.75 -26.42
CA ASN A 154 3.99 19.54 -27.21
C ASN A 154 3.82 18.61 -28.42
N SER A 155 2.60 18.15 -28.69
CA SER A 155 2.33 17.25 -29.84
C SER A 155 1.03 17.58 -30.54
N SER A 156 0.85 17.02 -31.75
CA SER A 156 -0.40 17.07 -32.52
C SER A 156 -1.39 15.93 -32.21
N LEU A 157 -1.13 15.12 -31.17
CA LEU A 157 -1.93 13.97 -30.82
C LEU A 157 -3.38 14.34 -30.46
N GLN A 158 -4.33 13.54 -30.92
CA GLN A 158 -5.73 13.73 -30.54
C GLN A 158 -5.95 13.39 -29.06
N VAL A 159 -6.97 13.96 -28.43
CA VAL A 159 -7.30 13.73 -27.00
C VAL A 159 -7.43 12.24 -26.68
N GLN A 160 -7.98 11.44 -27.60
CA GLN A 160 -8.08 9.99 -27.44
C GLN A 160 -6.69 9.35 -27.36
N GLN A 161 -5.80 9.70 -28.28
CA GLN A 161 -4.43 9.16 -28.31
C GLN A 161 -3.63 9.56 -27.07
N VAL A 162 -3.83 10.77 -26.54
CA VAL A 162 -3.21 11.20 -25.29
C VAL A 162 -3.76 10.40 -24.11
N SER A 163 -5.10 10.21 -24.06
CA SER A 163 -5.75 9.39 -23.03
C SER A 163 -5.14 7.99 -22.94
N GLU A 164 -5.01 7.32 -24.08
CA GLU A 164 -4.42 5.97 -24.18
C GLU A 164 -2.94 5.96 -23.75
N ARG A 165 -2.14 6.94 -24.19
CA ARG A 165 -0.71 7.03 -23.86
C ARG A 165 -0.43 7.31 -22.39
N VAL A 166 -1.38 7.89 -21.68
CA VAL A 166 -1.22 8.13 -20.22
C VAL A 166 -1.95 7.10 -19.36
N GLY A 167 -2.38 5.97 -19.96
CA GLY A 167 -2.92 4.82 -19.24
C GLY A 167 -4.40 4.89 -18.91
N TYR A 168 -5.21 5.59 -19.75
CA TYR A 168 -6.69 5.57 -19.64
C TYR A 168 -7.32 4.90 -20.81
N TYR A 169 -8.02 3.80 -20.59
CA TYR A 169 -8.80 3.09 -21.63
C TYR A 169 -10.06 3.84 -22.05
N SER A 170 -10.60 4.72 -21.19
CA SER A 170 -11.79 5.51 -21.45
C SER A 170 -11.46 6.99 -21.61
N THR A 171 -11.52 7.51 -22.82
CA THR A 171 -11.34 8.94 -23.13
C THR A 171 -12.36 9.82 -22.38
N ARG A 172 -13.58 9.31 -22.17
CA ARG A 172 -14.62 10.02 -21.39
C ARG A 172 -14.20 10.18 -19.93
N HIS A 173 -13.68 9.11 -19.32
CA HIS A 173 -13.20 9.14 -17.94
C HIS A 173 -11.99 10.07 -17.80
N PHE A 174 -11.02 9.94 -18.72
CA PHE A 174 -9.85 10.82 -18.80
C PHE A 174 -10.26 12.30 -18.89
N THR A 175 -11.16 12.65 -19.83
CA THR A 175 -11.62 14.04 -20.04
C THR A 175 -12.25 14.64 -18.77
N LYS A 176 -13.04 13.83 -18.04
CA LYS A 176 -13.63 14.24 -16.77
C LYS A 176 -12.57 14.54 -15.72
N LEU A 177 -11.63 13.62 -15.51
CA LEU A 177 -10.53 13.78 -14.55
C LEU A 177 -9.63 14.96 -14.92
N PHE A 178 -9.31 15.15 -16.20
CA PHE A 178 -8.49 16.26 -16.66
C PHE A 178 -9.16 17.61 -16.38
N LYS A 179 -10.47 17.72 -16.63
CA LYS A 179 -11.25 18.93 -16.30
C LYS A 179 -11.32 19.16 -14.79
N GLU A 180 -11.51 18.11 -14.00
CA GLU A 180 -11.52 18.22 -12.53
C GLU A 180 -10.16 18.69 -12.01
N TYR A 181 -9.06 18.25 -12.65
CA TYR A 181 -7.70 18.58 -12.21
C TYR A 181 -7.24 19.98 -12.64
N TYR A 182 -7.54 20.40 -13.88
CA TYR A 182 -7.07 21.66 -14.46
C TYR A 182 -8.13 22.74 -14.59
N GLY A 183 -9.42 22.44 -14.41
CA GLY A 183 -10.53 23.38 -14.56
C GLY A 183 -11.03 23.58 -16.00
N TYR A 184 -10.34 23.06 -17.01
CA TYR A 184 -10.70 23.15 -18.43
C TYR A 184 -10.58 21.82 -19.15
N TYR A 185 -11.16 21.70 -20.36
CA TYR A 185 -11.10 20.46 -21.11
C TYR A 185 -9.75 20.24 -21.80
N PRO A 186 -9.35 18.97 -22.06
CA PRO A 186 -8.12 18.67 -22.81
C PRO A 186 -8.08 19.34 -24.19
N SER A 187 -9.23 19.46 -24.88
CA SER A 187 -9.36 20.16 -26.16
C SER A 187 -8.95 21.62 -26.13
N ASP A 188 -9.13 22.27 -24.96
CA ASP A 188 -8.88 23.70 -24.79
C ASP A 188 -7.44 23.99 -24.39
N CYS A 189 -6.70 22.94 -23.99
CA CYS A 189 -5.32 23.03 -23.50
C CYS A 189 -4.38 23.68 -24.53
N ARG A 190 -4.60 23.46 -25.83
CA ARG A 190 -3.81 24.04 -26.92
C ARG A 190 -4.16 25.50 -27.21
N LYS A 191 -5.41 25.90 -26.95
CA LYS A 191 -5.88 27.27 -27.19
C LYS A 191 -5.40 28.24 -26.11
N ALA A 192 -5.08 27.75 -24.94
CA ALA A 192 -4.64 28.58 -23.82
C ALA A 192 -3.17 29.05 -23.89
N GLN A 193 -2.46 28.69 -24.96
CA GLN A 193 -1.06 29.06 -25.19
C GLN A 193 -0.85 30.00 -26.42
N CYS A 194 -1.93 30.47 -27.05
CA CYS A 194 -1.88 31.49 -28.09
C CYS A 194 -2.05 32.88 -27.53
#